data_48cfd0b8f1c6491cb823e92f7e364a23
#
_entry.id   48cfd0b8f1c6491cb823e92f7e364a23
#
_cell.length_a   1.000
_cell.length_b   1.000
_cell.length_c   1.000
_cell.angle_alpha   90.00
_cell.angle_beta   90.00
_cell.angle_gamma   90.00
#
_symmetry.space_group_name_H-M   'P 1'
#
loop_
_entity.id
_entity.type
_entity.pdbx_description
1 polymer ?
#
loop_
_entity_poly.entity_id
_entity_poly.type
_entity_poly.pdbx_seq_one_letter_code
_entity_poly.pdbx_strand_id
1 'polypeptide(L)'
;MEVTDSGKDLLIIREVPYGVNRAALQERIAELYKDKILTDISGIRDLSDEKTCIEIELKRDARPQVVMNQLYKLTSMETSFAVNMLAIHDNRPKTLAMMDAINFYIEHRREVVVRRTRYLLGDAEKDAERLEAFLLALHHMDDFISIIRDSKNRDEARERLQNYTFSTQTAESLGILIRSQASIQGDRYVFTERQVNSILDLRLYQLTALENDKISGEYAELLVRIKDYLDILANESRVLGIVKDELKAIKDKYATPRVTRIIPFSGDMAIEDLIPNDTMIVTITHSGYIKRTNSAEYRVQARGGKGVKAATTRGAKKDAEADFIEHLFAAQNHDYLMFFTNTGRVYVDRVYEIDEAARSAQGRNIKNLLDLQPEEAIAAILRLERRVDEKGNDITFAEGSGNVVFATKDGTVKKTSLNDFANYRKAGIIAINLEEGNSLVNAELTSGADEIVLVTHDGMSIRFPEEDLRTQGRNTIGVRGIRPRAGDYVVALAIVDPQKTLLVASENGLGKRTSFDEYRTQGRGGTGIKTMNCTDKTGKVVSATVVSDEDELMLMTTAGQSVRIKVATVRETGRATQGVKLMTLNEGESIQDISIVIPDDEDEEAPVETELSLIHISEPTRQAE
;
A
#
# COMPACT_ATOMS: atom_id res chain seq x y z
N MET A 1 5.14 2.14 17.30
CA MET A 1 6.22 1.18 17.21
C MET A 1 7.28 1.63 18.22
N GLU A 2 7.69 0.77 19.10
CA GLU A 2 8.67 1.04 20.14
C GLU A 2 9.65 -0.13 20.17
N VAL A 3 10.85 0.05 20.72
CA VAL A 3 11.85 -1.00 20.86
C VAL A 3 11.96 -1.33 22.34
N THR A 4 11.96 -2.62 22.69
CA THR A 4 12.12 -3.06 24.08
C THR A 4 13.56 -2.89 24.55
N ASP A 5 13.79 -2.89 25.87
CA ASP A 5 15.14 -2.88 26.48
C ASP A 5 16.00 -4.09 26.03
N SER A 6 15.37 -5.15 25.57
CA SER A 6 16.02 -6.36 25.00
C SER A 6 16.35 -6.24 23.50
N GLY A 7 16.12 -5.08 22.87
CA GLY A 7 16.38 -4.84 21.45
C GLY A 7 15.40 -5.51 20.50
N LYS A 8 14.22 -5.93 20.97
CA LYS A 8 13.14 -6.44 20.14
C LYS A 8 12.15 -5.32 19.79
N ASP A 9 11.61 -5.36 18.59
CA ASP A 9 10.55 -4.47 18.16
C ASP A 9 9.22 -4.78 18.86
N LEU A 10 8.51 -3.74 19.26
CA LEU A 10 7.23 -3.79 19.94
C LEU A 10 6.19 -3.01 19.14
N LEU A 11 5.10 -3.68 18.78
CA LEU A 11 3.92 -3.03 18.21
C LEU A 11 2.90 -2.78 19.31
N ILE A 12 2.46 -1.53 19.47
CA ILE A 12 1.49 -1.15 20.48
C ILE A 12 0.21 -0.69 19.80
N ILE A 13 -0.91 -1.37 20.11
CA ILE A 13 -2.25 -0.99 19.67
C ILE A 13 -2.84 -0.08 20.74
N ARG A 14 -3.00 1.20 20.44
CA ARG A 14 -3.56 2.22 21.37
C ARG A 14 -5.03 2.51 21.11
N GLU A 15 -5.54 2.14 19.94
CA GLU A 15 -6.93 2.33 19.54
C GLU A 15 -7.41 1.14 18.72
N VAL A 16 -8.68 0.81 18.82
CA VAL A 16 -9.36 -0.19 17.99
C VAL A 16 -10.51 0.46 17.25
N PRO A 17 -10.93 -0.04 16.07
CA PRO A 17 -12.07 0.50 15.34
C PRO A 17 -13.36 0.47 16.17
N TYR A 18 -14.26 1.41 15.88
CA TYR A 18 -15.55 1.49 16.53
C TYR A 18 -16.33 0.17 16.44
N GLY A 19 -16.82 -0.31 17.58
CA GLY A 19 -17.60 -1.55 17.67
C GLY A 19 -16.75 -2.83 17.74
N VAL A 20 -15.42 -2.76 17.67
CA VAL A 20 -14.54 -3.92 17.81
C VAL A 20 -14.33 -4.26 19.29
N ASN A 21 -14.56 -5.54 19.63
CA ASN A 21 -14.27 -6.05 20.96
C ASN A 21 -12.77 -6.36 21.09
N ARG A 22 -12.11 -5.75 22.08
CA ARG A 22 -10.66 -5.93 22.35
C ARG A 22 -10.30 -7.38 22.65
N ALA A 23 -11.09 -8.08 23.47
CA ALA A 23 -10.80 -9.47 23.83
C ALA A 23 -10.90 -10.40 22.61
N ALA A 24 -11.93 -10.23 21.77
CA ALA A 24 -12.08 -11.00 20.54
C ALA A 24 -10.95 -10.71 19.53
N LEU A 25 -10.45 -9.46 19.48
CA LEU A 25 -9.29 -9.12 18.65
C LEU A 25 -8.03 -9.86 19.12
N GLN A 26 -7.76 -9.88 20.43
CA GLN A 26 -6.61 -10.60 20.99
C GLN A 26 -6.70 -12.10 20.77
N GLU A 27 -7.87 -12.69 21.00
CA GLU A 27 -8.13 -14.12 20.76
C GLU A 27 -7.86 -14.46 19.29
N ARG A 28 -8.32 -13.62 18.37
CA ARG A 28 -8.05 -13.80 16.93
C ARG A 28 -6.57 -13.74 16.59
N ILE A 29 -5.81 -12.80 17.16
CA ILE A 29 -4.35 -12.73 16.96
C ILE A 29 -3.67 -14.00 17.51
N ALA A 30 -4.09 -14.48 18.69
CA ALA A 30 -3.56 -15.68 19.30
C ALA A 30 -3.86 -16.96 18.48
N GLU A 31 -5.06 -17.04 17.87
CA GLU A 31 -5.41 -18.11 16.92
C GLU A 31 -4.48 -18.10 15.71
N LEU A 32 -4.31 -16.96 15.05
CA LEU A 32 -3.43 -16.81 13.88
C LEU A 32 -1.97 -17.18 14.20
N TYR A 33 -1.53 -16.91 15.42
CA TYR A 33 -0.20 -17.34 15.88
C TYR A 33 -0.14 -18.87 16.06
N LYS A 34 -1.16 -19.50 16.65
CA LYS A 34 -1.23 -20.99 16.80
C LYS A 34 -1.27 -21.69 15.46
N ASP A 35 -2.01 -21.14 14.51
CA ASP A 35 -2.16 -21.66 13.15
C ASP A 35 -0.92 -21.43 12.27
N LYS A 36 0.13 -20.78 12.84
CA LYS A 36 1.36 -20.44 12.14
C LYS A 36 1.18 -19.54 10.92
N ILE A 37 0.12 -18.74 10.91
CA ILE A 37 -0.14 -17.71 9.88
C ILE A 37 0.65 -16.45 10.23
N LEU A 38 0.68 -16.06 11.53
CA LEU A 38 1.50 -14.99 12.06
C LEU A 38 2.72 -15.62 12.78
N THR A 39 3.81 -15.79 12.05
CA THR A 39 5.02 -16.47 12.58
C THR A 39 5.95 -15.55 13.34
N ASP A 40 5.91 -14.24 13.08
CA ASP A 40 6.91 -13.26 13.51
C ASP A 40 6.60 -12.61 14.86
N ILE A 41 5.54 -13.06 15.52
CA ILE A 41 5.17 -12.63 16.88
C ILE A 41 5.82 -13.56 17.89
N SER A 42 6.36 -13.01 18.99
CA SER A 42 6.91 -13.75 20.12
C SER A 42 6.02 -13.72 21.36
N GLY A 43 5.18 -12.70 21.53
CA GLY A 43 4.28 -12.57 22.67
C GLY A 43 3.20 -11.52 22.47
N ILE A 44 2.12 -11.65 23.23
CA ILE A 44 1.01 -10.66 23.26
C ILE A 44 0.70 -10.39 24.72
N ARG A 45 0.59 -9.10 25.09
CA ARG A 45 0.21 -8.65 26.43
C ARG A 45 -0.90 -7.61 26.33
N ASP A 46 -1.88 -7.71 27.20
CA ASP A 46 -2.90 -6.66 27.38
C ASP A 46 -2.61 -5.87 28.63
N LEU A 47 -2.26 -4.61 28.45
CA LEU A 47 -2.03 -3.63 29.50
C LEU A 47 -3.14 -2.57 29.52
N SER A 48 -4.28 -2.87 28.88
CA SER A 48 -5.39 -1.94 28.76
C SER A 48 -6.09 -1.72 30.10
N ASP A 49 -6.27 -0.47 30.44
CA ASP A 49 -7.14 0.01 31.52
C ASP A 49 -8.35 0.76 30.93
N GLU A 50 -8.54 2.03 31.26
CA GLU A 50 -9.50 2.92 30.59
C GLU A 50 -9.10 3.18 29.13
N LYS A 51 -7.80 3.12 28.84
CA LYS A 51 -7.23 3.27 27.50
C LYS A 51 -6.79 1.93 26.96
N THR A 52 -7.00 1.72 25.67
CA THR A 52 -6.50 0.53 24.98
C THR A 52 -4.97 0.55 24.94
N CYS A 53 -4.33 -0.54 25.38
CA CYS A 53 -2.88 -0.75 25.29
C CYS A 53 -2.60 -2.24 25.14
N ILE A 54 -2.57 -2.74 23.90
CA ILE A 54 -2.22 -4.12 23.59
C ILE A 54 -0.83 -4.11 23.00
N GLU A 55 0.10 -4.81 23.63
CA GLU A 55 1.47 -4.94 23.22
C GLU A 55 1.68 -6.27 22.48
N ILE A 56 2.31 -6.20 21.32
CA ILE A 56 2.69 -7.35 20.52
C ILE A 56 4.21 -7.32 20.36
N GLU A 57 4.89 -8.26 21.02
CA GLU A 57 6.34 -8.43 20.90
C GLU A 57 6.67 -9.20 19.62
N LEU A 58 7.62 -8.68 18.84
CA LEU A 58 8.09 -9.32 17.62
C LEU A 58 9.33 -10.19 17.88
N LYS A 59 9.62 -11.11 16.97
CA LYS A 59 10.89 -11.86 16.94
C LYS A 59 12.02 -10.93 16.46
N ARG A 60 13.29 -11.31 16.71
CA ARG A 60 14.46 -10.48 16.36
C ARG A 60 14.56 -10.16 14.89
N ASP A 61 14.23 -11.13 14.04
CA ASP A 61 14.36 -11.03 12.58
C ASP A 61 13.05 -10.61 11.89
N ALA A 62 12.02 -10.27 12.68
CA ALA A 62 10.71 -9.86 12.17
C ALA A 62 10.76 -8.48 11.55
N ARG A 63 10.04 -8.30 10.45
CA ARG A 63 9.83 -6.97 9.82
C ARG A 63 8.54 -6.34 10.35
N PRO A 64 8.62 -5.31 11.19
CA PRO A 64 7.42 -4.75 11.87
C PRO A 64 6.34 -4.30 10.90
N GLN A 65 6.72 -3.75 9.73
CA GLN A 65 5.76 -3.28 8.72
C GLN A 65 4.95 -4.44 8.14
N VAL A 66 5.59 -5.58 7.86
CA VAL A 66 4.90 -6.77 7.33
C VAL A 66 3.91 -7.33 8.35
N VAL A 67 4.33 -7.45 9.62
CA VAL A 67 3.44 -7.91 10.69
C VAL A 67 2.27 -6.96 10.88
N MET A 68 2.49 -5.65 10.82
CA MET A 68 1.44 -4.65 10.90
C MET A 68 0.42 -4.79 9.75
N ASN A 69 0.90 -4.97 8.53
CA ASN A 69 0.06 -5.20 7.35
C ASN A 69 -0.76 -6.48 7.49
N GLN A 70 -0.14 -7.57 7.97
CA GLN A 70 -0.82 -8.84 8.24
C GLN A 70 -1.91 -8.67 9.31
N LEU A 71 -1.64 -7.93 10.39
CA LEU A 71 -2.62 -7.64 11.43
C LEU A 71 -3.83 -6.86 10.88
N TYR A 72 -3.61 -5.85 10.04
CA TYR A 72 -4.70 -5.13 9.38
C TYR A 72 -5.53 -6.03 8.47
N LYS A 73 -4.90 -6.89 7.68
CA LYS A 73 -5.59 -7.74 6.71
C LYS A 73 -6.33 -8.93 7.33
N LEU A 74 -5.75 -9.54 8.37
CA LEU A 74 -6.22 -10.81 8.94
C LEU A 74 -7.08 -10.64 10.20
N THR A 75 -7.17 -9.43 10.73
CA THR A 75 -7.91 -9.16 11.96
C THR A 75 -8.88 -7.98 11.80
N SER A 76 -9.69 -7.73 12.82
CA SER A 76 -10.60 -6.58 12.86
C SER A 76 -9.93 -5.25 13.21
N MET A 77 -8.60 -5.14 13.14
CA MET A 77 -7.89 -3.86 13.26
C MET A 77 -8.20 -2.91 12.11
N GLU A 78 -8.52 -3.45 10.94
CA GLU A 78 -9.12 -2.73 9.83
C GLU A 78 -10.52 -3.27 9.59
N THR A 79 -11.51 -2.36 9.49
CA THR A 79 -12.91 -2.74 9.27
C THR A 79 -13.62 -1.72 8.40
N SER A 80 -14.60 -2.18 7.64
CA SER A 80 -15.45 -1.31 6.85
C SER A 80 -16.63 -0.82 7.68
N PHE A 81 -16.93 0.48 7.61
CA PHE A 81 -18.10 1.07 8.24
C PHE A 81 -19.07 1.55 7.17
N ALA A 82 -20.21 0.86 7.05
CA ALA A 82 -21.26 1.26 6.15
C ALA A 82 -22.05 2.43 6.74
N VAL A 83 -21.98 3.60 6.12
CA VAL A 83 -22.76 4.76 6.52
C VAL A 83 -24.21 4.58 6.09
N ASN A 84 -25.12 4.41 7.06
CA ASN A 84 -26.57 4.34 6.82
C ASN A 84 -27.29 5.39 7.69
N MET A 85 -27.50 6.58 7.13
CA MET A 85 -28.18 7.68 7.82
C MET A 85 -29.69 7.59 7.59
N LEU A 86 -30.35 6.65 8.25
CA LEU A 86 -31.80 6.55 8.26
C LEU A 86 -32.39 7.55 9.28
N ALA A 87 -33.23 8.45 8.82
CA ALA A 87 -33.92 9.42 9.65
C ALA A 87 -35.40 9.56 9.25
N ILE A 88 -36.19 10.17 10.15
CA ILE A 88 -37.59 10.52 9.86
C ILE A 88 -37.61 11.97 9.39
N HIS A 89 -38.07 12.18 8.14
CA HIS A 89 -38.33 13.50 7.58
C HIS A 89 -39.78 13.53 7.09
N ASP A 90 -40.53 14.56 7.47
CA ASP A 90 -41.97 14.70 7.19
C ASP A 90 -42.80 13.46 7.57
N ASN A 91 -42.54 12.91 8.76
CA ASN A 91 -43.18 11.69 9.30
C ASN A 91 -42.95 10.43 8.44
N ARG A 92 -41.94 10.40 7.57
CA ARG A 92 -41.59 9.25 6.73
C ARG A 92 -40.12 8.87 6.95
N PRO A 93 -39.79 7.57 7.05
CA PRO A 93 -38.41 7.13 7.10
C PRO A 93 -37.74 7.38 5.74
N LYS A 94 -36.56 7.99 5.75
CA LYS A 94 -35.76 8.29 4.56
C LYS A 94 -34.30 8.04 4.86
N THR A 95 -33.60 7.34 3.97
CA THR A 95 -32.14 7.26 4.00
C THR A 95 -31.59 8.52 3.38
N LEU A 96 -30.77 9.26 4.13
CA LEU A 96 -30.27 10.57 3.76
C LEU A 96 -28.85 10.50 3.24
N ALA A 97 -28.57 11.25 2.19
CA ALA A 97 -27.20 11.66 1.90
C ALA A 97 -26.75 12.74 2.89
N MET A 98 -25.46 12.96 3.03
CA MET A 98 -24.91 13.96 3.95
C MET A 98 -25.44 15.38 3.64
N MET A 99 -25.55 15.73 2.38
CA MET A 99 -26.10 17.03 1.98
C MET A 99 -27.59 17.16 2.31
N ASP A 100 -28.37 16.08 2.16
CA ASP A 100 -29.77 16.09 2.56
C ASP A 100 -29.93 16.36 4.06
N ALA A 101 -29.14 15.69 4.89
CA ALA A 101 -29.16 15.88 6.34
C ALA A 101 -28.83 17.33 6.74
N ILE A 102 -27.83 17.95 6.10
CA ILE A 102 -27.47 19.36 6.33
C ILE A 102 -28.61 20.29 5.88
N ASN A 103 -29.15 20.07 4.69
CA ASN A 103 -30.21 20.90 4.14
C ASN A 103 -31.48 20.85 5.01
N PHE A 104 -31.91 19.67 5.43
CA PHE A 104 -33.08 19.51 6.30
C PHE A 104 -32.86 20.15 7.68
N TYR A 105 -31.64 20.10 8.20
CA TYR A 105 -31.30 20.80 9.43
C TYR A 105 -31.41 22.33 9.26
N ILE A 106 -30.87 22.88 8.18
CA ILE A 106 -30.93 24.31 7.88
C ILE A 106 -32.39 24.76 7.70
N GLU A 107 -33.20 24.00 6.97
CA GLU A 107 -34.62 24.26 6.76
C GLU A 107 -35.40 24.28 8.08
N HIS A 108 -35.18 23.28 8.93
CA HIS A 108 -35.78 23.23 10.27
C HIS A 108 -35.34 24.43 11.13
N ARG A 109 -34.07 24.80 11.14
CA ARG A 109 -33.59 25.99 11.87
C ARG A 109 -34.21 27.27 11.35
N ARG A 110 -34.35 27.43 10.04
CA ARG A 110 -35.04 28.54 9.43
C ARG A 110 -36.48 28.66 9.91
N GLU A 111 -37.22 27.55 9.89
CA GLU A 111 -38.60 27.51 10.42
C GLU A 111 -38.67 27.90 11.89
N VAL A 112 -37.78 27.35 12.71
CA VAL A 112 -37.72 27.66 14.16
C VAL A 112 -37.46 29.16 14.38
N VAL A 113 -36.51 29.77 13.67
CA VAL A 113 -36.23 31.22 13.79
C VAL A 113 -37.42 32.04 13.39
N VAL A 114 -38.06 31.73 12.25
CA VAL A 114 -39.26 32.43 11.79
C VAL A 114 -40.40 32.31 12.80
N ARG A 115 -40.67 31.12 13.31
CA ARG A 115 -41.73 30.87 14.32
C ARG A 115 -41.42 31.58 15.63
N ARG A 116 -40.19 31.56 16.11
CA ARG A 116 -39.75 32.32 17.29
C ARG A 116 -39.93 33.81 17.11
N THR A 117 -39.52 34.36 15.95
CA THR A 117 -39.65 35.79 15.63
C THR A 117 -41.10 36.22 15.57
N ARG A 118 -41.99 35.41 14.98
CA ARG A 118 -43.46 35.70 14.95
C ARG A 118 -44.04 35.74 16.35
N TYR A 119 -43.63 34.81 17.22
CA TYR A 119 -44.06 34.80 18.63
C TYR A 119 -43.59 36.05 19.35
N LEU A 120 -42.31 36.42 19.25
CA LEU A 120 -41.73 37.60 19.85
C LEU A 120 -42.35 38.91 19.30
N LEU A 121 -42.65 38.94 18.00
CA LEU A 121 -43.36 40.05 17.40
C LEU A 121 -44.77 40.22 18.00
N GLY A 122 -45.54 39.13 18.05
CA GLY A 122 -46.90 39.18 18.61
C GLY A 122 -46.92 39.53 20.09
N ASP A 123 -45.91 39.18 20.84
CA ASP A 123 -45.76 39.54 22.27
C ASP A 123 -45.38 41.02 22.43
N ALA A 124 -44.41 41.49 21.64
CA ALA A 124 -44.01 42.90 21.60
C ALA A 124 -45.14 43.81 21.11
N GLU A 125 -45.99 43.36 20.15
CA GLU A 125 -47.16 44.08 19.71
C GLU A 125 -48.23 44.24 20.80
N LYS A 126 -48.46 43.22 21.65
CA LYS A 126 -49.36 43.28 22.79
C LYS A 126 -48.86 44.28 23.85
N ASP A 127 -47.53 44.23 24.14
CA ASP A 127 -46.92 45.18 25.06
C ASP A 127 -46.98 46.62 24.52
N ALA A 128 -46.75 46.80 23.25
CA ALA A 128 -46.88 48.11 22.59
C ALA A 128 -48.33 48.64 22.67
N GLU A 129 -49.32 47.78 22.36
CA GLU A 129 -50.75 48.11 22.46
C GLU A 129 -51.13 48.60 23.92
N ARG A 130 -50.54 47.96 24.94
CA ARG A 130 -50.71 48.36 26.35
C ARG A 130 -50.09 49.71 26.64
N LEU A 131 -48.83 49.96 26.19
CA LEU A 131 -48.15 51.24 26.42
C LEU A 131 -48.80 52.38 25.63
N GLU A 132 -49.31 52.14 24.41
CA GLU A 132 -50.10 53.05 23.60
C GLU A 132 -51.34 53.52 24.39
N ALA A 133 -52.07 52.59 25.00
CA ALA A 133 -53.21 52.90 25.85
C ALA A 133 -52.84 53.81 27.02
N PHE A 134 -51.69 53.55 27.65
CA PHE A 134 -51.22 54.38 28.78
C PHE A 134 -50.84 55.79 28.31
N LEU A 135 -50.12 55.94 27.20
CA LEU A 135 -49.74 57.25 26.66
C LEU A 135 -50.96 58.10 26.27
N LEU A 136 -51.96 57.47 25.62
CA LEU A 136 -53.22 58.16 25.30
C LEU A 136 -54.01 58.54 26.56
N ALA A 137 -54.09 57.65 27.53
CA ALA A 137 -54.76 57.90 28.80
C ALA A 137 -54.11 59.04 29.59
N LEU A 138 -52.77 59.08 29.64
CA LEU A 138 -52.03 60.14 30.31
C LEU A 138 -52.20 61.52 29.65
N HIS A 139 -52.35 61.57 28.31
CA HIS A 139 -52.59 62.81 27.55
C HIS A 139 -53.98 63.38 27.82
N HIS A 140 -55.02 62.54 28.07
CA HIS A 140 -56.41 62.92 28.32
C HIS A 140 -56.86 62.50 29.75
N MET A 141 -56.00 62.72 30.74
CA MET A 141 -56.17 62.18 32.10
C MET A 141 -57.47 62.65 32.77
N ASP A 142 -57.81 63.92 32.63
CA ASP A 142 -58.99 64.50 33.23
C ASP A 142 -60.29 63.88 32.68
N ASP A 143 -60.34 63.62 31.39
CA ASP A 143 -61.48 62.98 30.77
C ASP A 143 -61.66 61.54 31.25
N PHE A 144 -60.58 60.79 31.34
CA PHE A 144 -60.63 59.40 31.79
C PHE A 144 -60.98 59.27 33.26
N ILE A 145 -60.44 60.13 34.13
CA ILE A 145 -60.81 60.17 35.57
C ILE A 145 -62.29 60.48 35.71
N SER A 146 -62.84 61.44 34.94
CA SER A 146 -64.26 61.76 34.94
C SER A 146 -65.13 60.58 34.52
N ILE A 147 -64.77 59.92 33.32
CA ILE A 147 -65.49 58.74 32.87
C ILE A 147 -65.51 57.61 33.83
N ILE A 148 -64.37 57.29 34.48
CA ILE A 148 -64.29 56.20 35.47
C ILE A 148 -65.09 56.57 36.73
N ARG A 149 -65.01 57.82 37.27
CA ARG A 149 -65.71 58.28 38.46
C ARG A 149 -67.22 58.28 38.27
N ASP A 150 -67.68 58.69 37.08
CA ASP A 150 -69.11 58.84 36.79
C ASP A 150 -69.77 57.54 36.34
N SER A 151 -69.00 56.43 36.26
CA SER A 151 -69.49 55.08 35.94
C SER A 151 -69.89 54.36 37.27
N LYS A 152 -70.99 53.60 37.17
CA LYS A 152 -71.53 52.87 38.37
C LYS A 152 -70.75 51.60 38.70
N ASN A 153 -70.14 51.02 37.72
CA ASN A 153 -69.36 49.81 37.82
C ASN A 153 -68.26 49.72 36.73
N ARG A 154 -67.40 48.71 36.86
CA ARG A 154 -66.25 48.50 35.88
C ARG A 154 -66.75 48.25 34.47
N ASP A 155 -67.86 47.58 34.27
CA ASP A 155 -68.37 47.24 32.94
C ASP A 155 -68.94 48.49 32.22
N GLU A 156 -69.62 49.38 32.94
CA GLU A 156 -70.05 50.68 32.39
C GLU A 156 -68.86 51.59 32.06
N ALA A 157 -67.82 51.58 32.88
CA ALA A 157 -66.60 52.32 32.61
C ALA A 157 -65.89 51.75 31.35
N ARG A 158 -65.89 50.42 31.20
CA ARG A 158 -65.34 49.76 30.02
C ARG A 158 -66.07 50.17 28.76
N GLU A 159 -67.39 50.12 28.75
CA GLU A 159 -68.22 50.48 27.61
C GLU A 159 -68.07 51.97 27.21
N ARG A 160 -68.02 52.88 28.20
CA ARG A 160 -67.79 54.29 27.94
C ARG A 160 -66.38 54.57 27.40
N LEU A 161 -65.35 53.90 27.90
CA LEU A 161 -63.98 54.03 27.39
C LEU A 161 -63.84 53.47 25.99
N GLN A 162 -64.52 52.37 25.67
CA GLN A 162 -64.53 51.81 24.32
C GLN A 162 -65.19 52.75 23.30
N ASN A 163 -66.17 53.53 23.72
CA ASN A 163 -66.87 54.51 22.89
C ASN A 163 -66.18 55.89 22.85
N TYR A 164 -65.14 56.09 23.64
CA TYR A 164 -64.34 57.32 23.63
C TYR A 164 -63.37 57.30 22.42
N THR A 165 -63.37 58.40 21.67
CA THR A 165 -62.65 58.49 20.39
C THR A 165 -61.65 59.63 20.39
N PHE A 166 -60.49 59.47 19.85
CA PHE A 166 -59.47 60.49 19.63
C PHE A 166 -59.36 60.86 18.17
N SER A 167 -58.78 62.02 17.93
CA SER A 167 -58.30 62.33 16.59
C SER A 167 -57.07 61.45 16.26
N THR A 168 -57.00 60.88 15.08
CA THR A 168 -55.80 60.15 14.60
C THR A 168 -54.57 61.05 14.62
N GLN A 169 -54.69 62.36 14.42
CA GLN A 169 -53.58 63.31 14.56
C GLN A 169 -53.03 63.39 15.98
N THR A 170 -53.89 63.26 16.98
CA THR A 170 -53.41 63.19 18.40
C THR A 170 -52.59 61.96 18.65
N ALA A 171 -53.02 60.81 18.19
CA ALA A 171 -52.25 59.57 18.30
C ALA A 171 -50.90 59.65 17.59
N GLU A 172 -50.89 60.20 16.39
CA GLU A 172 -49.65 60.42 15.59
C GLU A 172 -48.69 61.41 16.25
N SER A 173 -49.21 62.49 16.87
CA SER A 173 -48.38 63.47 17.60
C SER A 173 -47.69 62.90 18.82
N LEU A 174 -48.27 61.86 19.41
CA LEU A 174 -47.69 61.09 20.52
C LEU A 174 -46.72 59.97 20.03
N GLY A 175 -46.47 59.90 18.73
CA GLY A 175 -45.59 58.86 18.12
C GLY A 175 -46.23 57.49 18.10
N ILE A 176 -47.52 57.36 18.30
CA ILE A 176 -48.25 56.10 18.29
C ILE A 176 -48.41 55.62 16.85
N LEU A 177 -47.86 54.45 16.55
CA LEU A 177 -48.06 53.80 15.26
C LEU A 177 -49.37 53.02 15.23
N ILE A 178 -50.39 53.59 14.55
CA ILE A 178 -51.70 52.95 14.38
C ILE A 178 -51.54 51.72 13.50
N ARG A 179 -51.52 50.52 14.09
CA ARG A 179 -51.27 49.23 13.36
C ARG A 179 -52.53 48.47 13.00
N SER A 180 -53.60 48.67 13.76
CA SER A 180 -54.86 47.96 13.56
C SER A 180 -55.86 48.85 12.86
N GLN A 181 -56.32 48.45 11.68
CA GLN A 181 -57.46 49.13 11.03
C GLN A 181 -58.73 49.09 11.85
N ALA A 182 -58.86 48.10 12.77
CA ALA A 182 -59.97 47.97 13.69
C ALA A 182 -60.01 49.10 14.75
N SER A 183 -58.87 49.76 14.99
CA SER A 183 -58.76 50.92 15.88
C SER A 183 -59.05 52.25 15.23
N ILE A 184 -59.40 52.24 13.93
CA ILE A 184 -59.72 53.46 13.16
C ILE A 184 -61.16 53.41 12.73
N GLN A 185 -61.97 54.43 13.15
CA GLN A 185 -63.30 54.65 12.72
C GLN A 185 -63.38 56.07 12.01
N GLY A 186 -63.27 56.07 10.67
CA GLY A 186 -63.10 57.29 9.93
C GLY A 186 -61.77 57.99 10.23
N ASP A 187 -61.80 59.20 10.79
CA ASP A 187 -60.63 60.00 11.18
C ASP A 187 -60.40 59.97 12.72
N ARG A 188 -60.93 58.91 13.37
CA ARG A 188 -60.86 58.77 14.82
C ARG A 188 -60.26 57.44 15.24
N TYR A 189 -59.41 57.46 16.27
CA TYR A 189 -58.85 56.30 16.93
C TYR A 189 -59.78 55.81 18.03
N VAL A 190 -60.04 54.51 18.12
CA VAL A 190 -60.86 53.82 19.11
C VAL A 190 -60.01 52.81 19.83
N PHE A 191 -60.17 52.72 21.15
CA PHE A 191 -59.46 51.74 21.95
C PHE A 191 -59.91 50.31 21.67
N THR A 192 -58.97 49.41 21.63
CA THR A 192 -59.24 47.97 21.66
C THR A 192 -59.69 47.56 23.08
N GLU A 193 -60.36 46.41 23.19
CA GLU A 193 -60.77 45.86 24.49
C GLU A 193 -59.57 45.65 25.44
N ARG A 194 -58.44 45.24 24.90
CA ARG A 194 -57.18 45.08 25.68
C ARG A 194 -56.68 46.42 26.21
N GLN A 195 -56.71 47.45 25.40
CA GLN A 195 -56.31 48.81 25.78
C GLN A 195 -57.18 49.33 26.90
N VAL A 196 -58.50 49.17 26.78
CA VAL A 196 -59.45 49.61 27.83
C VAL A 196 -59.21 48.84 29.15
N ASN A 197 -59.04 47.53 29.06
CA ASN A 197 -58.74 46.72 30.28
C ASN A 197 -57.42 47.17 30.94
N SER A 198 -56.40 47.47 30.14
CA SER A 198 -55.11 47.97 30.65
C SER A 198 -55.24 49.33 31.34
N ILE A 199 -56.07 50.23 30.80
CA ILE A 199 -56.36 51.54 31.39
C ILE A 199 -57.10 51.37 32.73
N LEU A 200 -58.10 50.48 32.78
CA LEU A 200 -58.88 50.24 34.03
C LEU A 200 -58.03 49.55 35.13
N ASP A 201 -56.94 48.91 34.79
CA ASP A 201 -55.97 48.29 35.71
C ASP A 201 -54.82 49.24 36.07
N LEU A 202 -54.80 50.49 35.57
CA LEU A 202 -53.76 51.48 35.80
C LEU A 202 -53.73 51.91 37.27
N ARG A 203 -52.57 51.98 37.88
CA ARG A 203 -52.39 52.39 39.27
C ARG A 203 -52.08 53.87 39.34
N LEU A 204 -52.63 54.56 40.39
CA LEU A 204 -52.49 56.00 40.55
C LEU A 204 -51.08 56.57 40.53
N TYR A 205 -50.06 55.81 40.99
CA TYR A 205 -48.66 56.25 40.94
C TYR A 205 -48.10 56.29 39.55
N GLN A 206 -48.67 55.53 38.61
CA GLN A 206 -48.25 55.48 37.19
C GLN A 206 -48.67 56.73 36.41
N LEU A 207 -49.48 57.58 37.03
CA LEU A 207 -49.95 58.83 36.44
C LEU A 207 -48.99 60.02 36.67
N THR A 208 -47.80 59.79 37.23
CA THR A 208 -46.81 60.87 37.47
C THR A 208 -46.04 61.21 36.18
N ALA A 209 -45.55 62.45 36.05
CA ALA A 209 -44.78 62.89 34.88
C ALA A 209 -43.51 62.04 34.67
N LEU A 210 -42.87 61.62 35.75
CA LEU A 210 -41.66 60.79 35.68
C LEU A 210 -41.94 59.40 35.07
N GLU A 211 -43.08 58.80 35.37
CA GLU A 211 -43.50 57.52 34.78
C GLU A 211 -43.94 57.70 33.32
N ASN A 212 -44.45 58.83 32.93
CA ASN A 212 -44.79 59.14 31.54
C ASN A 212 -43.54 59.11 30.62
N ASP A 213 -42.45 59.75 31.04
CA ASP A 213 -41.19 59.73 30.30
C ASP A 213 -40.61 58.29 30.18
N LYS A 214 -40.75 57.52 31.23
CA LYS A 214 -40.33 56.12 31.26
C LYS A 214 -41.17 55.25 30.30
N ILE A 215 -42.51 55.39 30.33
CA ILE A 215 -43.42 54.69 29.42
C ILE A 215 -43.12 55.05 27.96
N SER A 216 -42.86 56.31 27.67
CA SER A 216 -42.50 56.80 26.33
C SER A 216 -41.18 56.19 25.86
N GLY A 217 -40.19 56.10 26.76
CA GLY A 217 -38.90 55.43 26.46
C GLY A 217 -39.06 53.93 26.18
N GLU A 218 -39.80 53.20 27.06
CA GLU A 218 -40.09 51.78 26.84
C GLU A 218 -40.84 51.51 25.54
N TYR A 219 -41.79 52.38 25.18
CA TYR A 219 -42.52 52.29 23.90
C TYR A 219 -41.60 52.48 22.73
N ALA A 220 -40.72 53.48 22.74
CA ALA A 220 -39.76 53.72 21.66
C ALA A 220 -38.83 52.54 21.46
N GLU A 221 -38.31 51.92 22.54
CA GLU A 221 -37.50 50.71 22.47
C GLU A 221 -38.27 49.51 21.87
N LEU A 222 -39.55 49.37 22.24
CA LEU A 222 -40.41 48.32 21.67
C LEU A 222 -40.63 48.52 20.18
N LEU A 223 -40.82 49.76 19.73
CA LEU A 223 -40.97 50.08 18.30
C LEU A 223 -39.72 49.65 17.50
N VAL A 224 -38.54 49.90 18.02
CA VAL A 224 -37.29 49.46 17.40
C VAL A 224 -37.26 47.95 17.29
N ARG A 225 -37.61 47.22 18.35
CA ARG A 225 -37.65 45.73 18.35
C ARG A 225 -38.68 45.19 17.38
N ILE A 226 -39.87 45.78 17.32
CA ILE A 226 -40.93 45.38 16.38
C ILE A 226 -40.49 45.60 14.94
N LYS A 227 -39.85 46.73 14.65
CA LYS A 227 -39.31 47.01 13.31
C LYS A 227 -38.23 45.98 12.94
N ASP A 228 -37.34 45.59 13.87
CA ASP A 228 -36.35 44.57 13.64
C ASP A 228 -36.98 43.19 13.38
N TYR A 229 -38.01 42.80 14.17
CA TYR A 229 -38.70 41.51 13.94
C TYR A 229 -39.42 41.47 12.59
N LEU A 230 -40.04 42.58 12.16
CA LEU A 230 -40.65 42.69 10.83
C LEU A 230 -39.62 42.58 9.72
N ASP A 231 -38.46 43.22 9.89
CA ASP A 231 -37.37 43.14 8.92
C ASP A 231 -36.81 41.71 8.82
N ILE A 232 -36.63 41.01 9.97
CA ILE A 232 -36.22 39.62 10.00
C ILE A 232 -37.21 38.72 9.26
N LEU A 233 -38.53 38.93 9.45
CA LEU A 233 -39.57 38.14 8.80
C LEU A 233 -39.69 38.42 7.30
N ALA A 234 -39.37 39.65 6.85
CA ALA A 234 -39.39 40.05 5.46
C ALA A 234 -38.17 39.60 4.65
N ASN A 235 -37.02 39.41 5.32
CA ASN A 235 -35.72 39.17 4.68
C ASN A 235 -35.13 37.80 5.04
N GLU A 236 -35.18 36.87 4.10
CA GLU A 236 -34.62 35.51 4.29
C GLU A 236 -33.10 35.53 4.63
N SER A 237 -32.35 36.45 4.06
CA SER A 237 -30.92 36.62 4.34
C SER A 237 -30.65 36.96 5.83
N ARG A 238 -31.55 37.72 6.48
CA ARG A 238 -31.50 38.02 7.91
C ARG A 238 -31.72 36.75 8.75
N VAL A 239 -32.71 35.95 8.39
CA VAL A 239 -33.00 34.66 9.05
C VAL A 239 -31.80 33.74 8.97
N LEU A 240 -31.19 33.57 7.79
CA LEU A 240 -30.00 32.75 7.61
C LEU A 240 -28.77 33.32 8.37
N GLY A 241 -28.66 34.65 8.44
CA GLY A 241 -27.65 35.33 9.26
C GLY A 241 -27.75 34.93 10.74
N ILE A 242 -28.98 35.00 11.31
CA ILE A 242 -29.23 34.59 12.68
C ILE A 242 -28.87 33.11 12.91
N VAL A 243 -29.28 32.21 12.00
CA VAL A 243 -28.92 30.78 12.08
C VAL A 243 -27.40 30.58 12.08
N LYS A 244 -26.68 31.31 11.22
CA LYS A 244 -25.20 31.24 11.14
C LYS A 244 -24.53 31.73 12.42
N ASP A 245 -25.01 32.83 13.00
CA ASP A 245 -24.40 33.41 14.20
C ASP A 245 -24.67 32.53 15.44
N GLU A 246 -25.88 31.97 15.57
CA GLU A 246 -26.20 31.01 16.62
C GLU A 246 -25.33 29.73 16.52
N LEU A 247 -25.13 29.22 15.30
CA LEU A 247 -24.26 28.05 15.07
C LEU A 247 -22.79 28.34 15.39
N LYS A 248 -22.30 29.54 15.06
CA LYS A 248 -20.95 29.97 15.43
C LYS A 248 -20.77 30.01 16.95
N ALA A 249 -21.71 30.61 17.66
CA ALA A 249 -21.66 30.68 19.12
C ALA A 249 -21.64 29.28 19.77
N ILE A 250 -22.42 28.33 19.24
CA ILE A 250 -22.41 26.93 19.68
C ILE A 250 -21.05 26.29 19.37
N LYS A 251 -20.53 26.51 18.15
CA LYS A 251 -19.22 25.99 17.75
C LYS A 251 -18.12 26.49 18.68
N ASP A 252 -18.07 27.78 18.94
CA ASP A 252 -17.02 28.40 19.77
C ASP A 252 -17.05 27.87 21.22
N LYS A 253 -18.24 27.53 21.73
CA LYS A 253 -18.41 27.00 23.07
C LYS A 253 -18.16 25.50 23.21
N TYR A 254 -18.50 24.69 22.19
CA TYR A 254 -18.57 23.23 22.31
C TYR A 254 -17.71 22.48 21.29
N ALA A 255 -16.98 23.19 20.38
CA ALA A 255 -16.17 22.51 19.40
C ALA A 255 -15.07 21.68 20.05
N THR A 256 -14.95 20.43 19.63
CA THR A 256 -13.85 19.53 19.97
C THR A 256 -13.02 19.24 18.72
N PRO A 257 -11.69 19.02 18.86
CA PRO A 257 -10.88 18.64 17.73
C PRO A 257 -11.34 17.28 17.16
N ARG A 258 -11.21 17.11 15.84
CA ARG A 258 -11.49 15.82 15.19
C ARG A 258 -10.45 14.80 15.63
N VAL A 259 -10.88 13.67 16.19
CA VAL A 259 -10.02 12.54 16.59
C VAL A 259 -9.69 11.66 15.37
N THR A 260 -10.71 11.33 14.55
CA THR A 260 -10.53 10.52 13.34
C THR A 260 -9.78 11.28 12.24
N ARG A 261 -8.68 10.73 11.75
CA ARG A 261 -7.97 11.27 10.59
C ARG A 261 -8.62 10.81 9.30
N ILE A 262 -8.74 11.71 8.33
CA ILE A 262 -9.16 11.39 6.98
C ILE A 262 -7.89 11.35 6.13
N ILE A 263 -7.56 10.16 5.62
CA ILE A 263 -6.42 9.95 4.73
C ILE A 263 -6.91 9.60 3.32
N PRO A 264 -6.15 9.94 2.27
CA PRO A 264 -6.46 9.47 0.93
C PRO A 264 -6.46 7.94 0.88
N PHE A 265 -7.32 7.37 0.06
CA PHE A 265 -7.29 5.94 -0.22
C PHE A 265 -6.00 5.60 -0.98
N SER A 266 -5.18 4.72 -0.42
CA SER A 266 -3.89 4.30 -0.99
C SER A 266 -3.99 3.02 -1.84
N GLY A 267 -5.19 2.54 -2.12
CA GLY A 267 -5.43 1.25 -2.77
C GLY A 267 -5.63 0.11 -1.77
N ASP A 268 -6.09 -1.03 -2.26
CA ASP A 268 -6.14 -2.26 -1.47
C ASP A 268 -4.71 -2.77 -1.25
N MET A 269 -4.44 -3.27 -0.06
CA MET A 269 -3.16 -3.87 0.30
C MET A 269 -2.90 -5.09 -0.58
N ALA A 270 -1.81 -5.08 -1.34
CA ALA A 270 -1.42 -6.19 -2.20
C ALA A 270 -0.96 -7.40 -1.36
N ILE A 271 -1.06 -8.60 -1.93
CA ILE A 271 -0.56 -9.83 -1.26
C ILE A 271 0.94 -9.69 -0.95
N GLU A 272 1.68 -9.02 -1.81
CA GLU A 272 3.11 -8.73 -1.66
C GLU A 272 3.44 -7.92 -0.39
N ASP A 273 2.54 -7.01 0.02
CA ASP A 273 2.72 -6.21 1.25
C ASP A 273 2.63 -7.05 2.53
N LEU A 274 2.14 -8.28 2.43
CA LEU A 274 2.00 -9.24 3.52
C LEU A 274 3.17 -10.22 3.63
N ILE A 275 4.05 -10.24 2.62
CA ILE A 275 5.16 -11.18 2.50
C ILE A 275 6.48 -10.41 2.66
N PRO A 276 7.38 -10.85 3.58
CA PRO A 276 8.68 -10.22 3.70
C PRO A 276 9.51 -10.44 2.41
N ASN A 277 10.22 -9.39 1.98
CA ASN A 277 11.07 -9.47 0.80
C ASN A 277 12.46 -9.99 1.18
N ASP A 278 12.52 -11.27 1.60
CA ASP A 278 13.76 -11.94 2.00
C ASP A 278 14.49 -12.53 0.80
N THR A 279 15.82 -12.69 0.93
CA THR A 279 16.62 -13.37 -0.06
C THR A 279 16.43 -14.88 0.05
N MET A 280 15.99 -15.48 -1.03
CA MET A 280 15.73 -16.92 -1.15
C MET A 280 16.66 -17.55 -2.16
N ILE A 281 17.04 -18.78 -1.92
CA ILE A 281 17.72 -19.65 -2.90
C ILE A 281 16.67 -20.49 -3.59
N VAL A 282 16.50 -20.28 -4.88
CA VAL A 282 15.62 -21.09 -5.72
C VAL A 282 16.44 -22.22 -6.33
N THR A 283 15.96 -23.45 -6.18
CA THR A 283 16.58 -24.64 -6.76
C THR A 283 15.59 -25.37 -7.63
N ILE A 284 16.05 -25.78 -8.82
CA ILE A 284 15.26 -26.59 -9.77
C ILE A 284 16.09 -27.80 -10.13
N THR A 285 15.49 -28.99 -10.03
CA THR A 285 16.15 -30.24 -10.38
C THR A 285 15.85 -30.64 -11.82
N HIS A 286 16.69 -31.50 -12.39
CA HIS A 286 16.50 -32.06 -13.74
C HIS A 286 15.16 -32.79 -13.91
N SER A 287 14.69 -33.46 -12.85
CA SER A 287 13.36 -34.08 -12.83
C SER A 287 12.20 -33.08 -12.69
N GLY A 288 12.49 -31.77 -12.66
CA GLY A 288 11.50 -30.70 -12.63
C GLY A 288 10.91 -30.45 -11.23
N TYR A 289 11.64 -30.71 -10.15
CA TYR A 289 11.25 -30.30 -8.81
C TYR A 289 11.80 -28.91 -8.52
N ILE A 290 10.94 -28.02 -8.04
CA ILE A 290 11.28 -26.65 -7.69
C ILE A 290 10.99 -26.39 -6.21
N LYS A 291 11.84 -25.60 -5.56
CA LYS A 291 11.64 -25.08 -4.20
C LYS A 291 12.36 -23.76 -4.02
N ARG A 292 11.92 -22.98 -3.05
CA ARG A 292 12.70 -21.88 -2.49
C ARG A 292 13.11 -22.21 -1.05
N THR A 293 14.29 -21.79 -0.65
CA THR A 293 14.84 -21.99 0.70
C THR A 293 15.42 -20.66 1.15
N ASN A 294 15.22 -20.29 2.41
CA ASN A 294 15.82 -19.06 2.94
C ASN A 294 17.36 -19.13 2.83
N SER A 295 17.99 -18.05 2.38
CA SER A 295 19.46 -17.99 2.19
C SER A 295 20.21 -18.30 3.49
N ALA A 296 19.67 -17.92 4.65
CA ALA A 296 20.24 -18.22 5.98
C ALA A 296 20.43 -19.73 6.28
N GLU A 297 19.72 -20.62 5.57
CA GLU A 297 19.94 -22.08 5.70
C GLU A 297 21.21 -22.59 4.98
N TYR A 298 21.78 -21.76 4.08
CA TYR A 298 22.99 -22.08 3.32
C TYR A 298 24.24 -21.48 3.98
N ARG A 299 24.72 -22.06 5.08
CA ARG A 299 25.95 -21.61 5.73
C ARG A 299 27.17 -21.90 4.87
N VAL A 300 28.08 -20.93 4.77
CA VAL A 300 29.37 -21.09 4.10
C VAL A 300 30.21 -22.14 4.84
N GLN A 301 30.78 -23.11 4.10
CA GLN A 301 31.70 -24.11 4.66
C GLN A 301 33.15 -23.76 4.32
N ALA A 302 34.04 -23.95 5.28
CA ALA A 302 35.47 -23.74 5.09
C ALA A 302 36.07 -24.71 4.04
N ARG A 303 37.11 -24.24 3.35
CA ARG A 303 37.83 -24.96 2.28
C ARG A 303 38.26 -26.38 2.76
N GLY A 304 37.87 -27.43 2.04
CA GLY A 304 38.20 -28.82 2.34
C GLY A 304 37.10 -29.61 3.05
N GLY A 305 35.92 -29.00 3.32
CA GLY A 305 34.76 -29.72 3.84
C GLY A 305 34.20 -30.73 2.84
N LYS A 306 33.63 -31.84 3.29
CA LYS A 306 32.81 -32.72 2.48
C LYS A 306 31.53 -31.95 2.13
N GLY A 307 31.28 -31.68 0.85
CA GLY A 307 30.10 -31.00 0.37
C GLY A 307 28.81 -31.53 1.00
N VAL A 308 27.85 -30.65 1.25
CA VAL A 308 26.55 -31.00 1.82
C VAL A 308 25.59 -31.30 0.69
N LYS A 309 24.82 -32.40 0.80
CA LYS A 309 23.78 -32.72 -0.20
C LYS A 309 22.73 -31.60 -0.24
N ALA A 310 22.59 -30.96 -1.37
CA ALA A 310 21.62 -29.87 -1.58
C ALA A 310 20.19 -30.37 -1.79
N ALA A 311 20.00 -31.64 -2.12
CA ALA A 311 18.70 -32.31 -2.20
C ALA A 311 18.85 -33.79 -1.87
N THR A 312 17.85 -34.36 -1.19
CA THR A 312 17.80 -35.82 -0.96
C THR A 312 16.85 -36.40 -1.99
N THR A 313 17.40 -37.06 -2.99
CA THR A 313 16.60 -37.83 -3.96
C THR A 313 16.13 -39.13 -3.27
N ARG A 314 14.82 -39.24 -3.03
CA ARG A 314 14.21 -40.47 -2.48
C ARG A 314 14.03 -41.47 -3.62
N GLY A 315 14.71 -42.63 -3.50
CA GLY A 315 14.38 -43.85 -4.21
C GLY A 315 15.02 -44.00 -5.57
N ALA A 316 16.33 -44.05 -5.64
CA ALA A 316 16.98 -44.76 -6.72
C ALA A 316 16.60 -46.26 -6.64
N LYS A 317 15.54 -46.65 -7.35
CA LYS A 317 15.50 -48.03 -7.90
C LYS A 317 16.73 -48.11 -8.79
N LYS A 318 17.43 -49.28 -8.77
CA LYS A 318 18.71 -49.52 -9.41
C LYS A 318 18.85 -49.14 -10.89
N ASP A 319 17.79 -48.62 -11.53
CA ASP A 319 17.69 -48.30 -12.95
C ASP A 319 17.10 -46.91 -13.25
N ALA A 320 17.00 -45.98 -12.25
CA ALA A 320 16.55 -44.60 -12.50
C ALA A 320 17.73 -43.66 -12.39
N GLU A 321 17.93 -42.80 -13.42
CA GLU A 321 18.89 -41.70 -13.41
C GLU A 321 18.72 -40.87 -12.12
N ALA A 322 19.83 -40.62 -11.41
CA ALA A 322 19.81 -39.87 -10.18
C ALA A 322 19.45 -38.41 -10.48
N ASP A 323 18.37 -37.86 -9.86
CA ASP A 323 17.98 -36.47 -10.00
C ASP A 323 19.06 -35.54 -9.43
N PHE A 324 19.36 -34.43 -10.10
CA PHE A 324 20.35 -33.43 -9.71
C PHE A 324 19.81 -32.02 -9.88
N ILE A 325 20.45 -31.04 -9.21
CA ILE A 325 20.07 -29.64 -9.34
C ILE A 325 20.58 -29.10 -10.68
N GLU A 326 19.69 -28.68 -11.53
CA GLU A 326 19.99 -28.11 -12.85
C GLU A 326 20.13 -26.58 -12.78
N HIS A 327 19.25 -25.91 -11.99
CA HIS A 327 19.32 -24.47 -11.79
C HIS A 327 19.33 -24.12 -10.30
N LEU A 328 20.24 -23.22 -9.92
CA LEU A 328 20.35 -22.68 -8.56
C LEU A 328 20.71 -21.19 -8.67
N PHE A 329 19.89 -20.33 -8.06
CA PHE A 329 20.13 -18.89 -8.05
C PHE A 329 19.47 -18.22 -6.84
N ALA A 330 20.00 -17.06 -6.45
CA ALA A 330 19.43 -16.23 -5.40
C ALA A 330 18.42 -15.23 -6.00
N ALA A 331 17.30 -15.03 -5.32
CA ALA A 331 16.27 -14.07 -5.70
C ALA A 331 15.55 -13.55 -4.47
N GLN A 332 15.02 -12.35 -4.52
CA GLN A 332 14.14 -11.84 -3.47
C GLN A 332 12.72 -12.35 -3.64
N ASN A 333 11.96 -12.48 -2.55
CA ASN A 333 10.59 -12.99 -2.60
C ASN A 333 9.69 -12.24 -3.59
N HIS A 334 9.87 -10.94 -3.74
CA HIS A 334 9.04 -10.11 -4.63
C HIS A 334 9.54 -10.06 -6.08
N ASP A 335 10.66 -10.69 -6.40
CA ASP A 335 11.17 -10.73 -7.76
C ASP A 335 10.26 -11.55 -8.67
N TYR A 336 10.34 -11.25 -9.96
CA TYR A 336 9.73 -12.05 -11.01
C TYR A 336 10.71 -13.12 -11.50
N LEU A 337 10.19 -14.28 -11.79
CA LEU A 337 10.89 -15.32 -12.52
C LEU A 337 10.22 -15.57 -13.87
N MET A 338 10.98 -15.48 -14.92
CA MET A 338 10.55 -15.84 -16.27
C MET A 338 11.15 -17.20 -16.64
N PHE A 339 10.29 -18.19 -16.80
CA PHE A 339 10.67 -19.56 -17.16
C PHE A 339 10.48 -19.73 -18.66
N PHE A 340 11.56 -19.83 -19.39
CA PHE A 340 11.55 -20.08 -20.83
C PHE A 340 11.67 -21.57 -21.10
N THR A 341 10.81 -22.09 -21.97
CA THR A 341 10.81 -23.51 -22.32
C THR A 341 11.59 -23.77 -23.59
N ASN A 342 12.07 -25.02 -23.76
CA ASN A 342 12.72 -25.51 -24.97
C ASN A 342 11.85 -25.34 -26.23
N THR A 343 10.52 -25.22 -26.05
CA THR A 343 9.55 -25.00 -27.16
C THR A 343 9.34 -23.52 -27.49
N GLY A 344 10.03 -22.59 -26.79
CA GLY A 344 9.96 -21.15 -27.03
C GLY A 344 8.77 -20.44 -26.39
N ARG A 345 8.16 -21.02 -25.36
CA ARG A 345 7.16 -20.35 -24.51
C ARG A 345 7.81 -19.75 -23.29
N VAL A 346 7.11 -18.82 -22.63
CA VAL A 346 7.51 -18.24 -21.35
C VAL A 346 6.35 -18.25 -20.38
N TYR A 347 6.65 -18.62 -19.16
CA TYR A 347 5.79 -18.52 -17.98
C TYR A 347 6.41 -17.49 -17.03
N VAL A 348 5.59 -16.65 -16.43
CA VAL A 348 6.05 -15.61 -15.51
C VAL A 348 5.34 -15.81 -14.18
N ASP A 349 6.10 -15.89 -13.11
CA ASP A 349 5.58 -16.05 -11.76
C ASP A 349 6.44 -15.28 -10.75
N ARG A 350 5.98 -15.17 -9.50
CA ARG A 350 6.72 -14.53 -8.41
C ARG A 350 7.50 -15.57 -7.62
N VAL A 351 8.64 -15.16 -7.06
CA VAL A 351 9.43 -16.04 -6.18
C VAL A 351 8.61 -16.54 -4.99
N TYR A 352 7.78 -15.68 -4.40
CA TYR A 352 6.95 -16.08 -3.25
C TYR A 352 5.85 -17.11 -3.58
N GLU A 353 5.48 -17.30 -4.85
CA GLU A 353 4.54 -18.34 -5.29
C GLU A 353 5.15 -19.75 -5.25
N ILE A 354 6.49 -19.84 -5.24
CA ILE A 354 7.21 -21.11 -5.09
C ILE A 354 7.11 -21.56 -3.64
N ASP A 355 6.79 -22.84 -3.42
CA ASP A 355 6.71 -23.39 -2.06
C ASP A 355 8.06 -23.32 -1.34
N GLU A 356 8.02 -22.82 -0.12
CA GLU A 356 9.17 -22.81 0.76
C GLU A 356 9.42 -24.20 1.33
N ALA A 357 10.65 -24.65 1.29
CA ALA A 357 11.04 -25.97 1.78
C ALA A 357 12.46 -25.95 2.34
N ALA A 358 12.70 -26.78 3.36
CA ALA A 358 14.02 -26.95 3.94
C ALA A 358 15.04 -27.41 2.89
N ARG A 359 16.32 -27.09 3.09
CA ARG A 359 17.43 -27.42 2.19
C ARG A 359 17.45 -28.88 1.76
N SER A 360 17.18 -29.84 2.67
CA SER A 360 17.18 -31.28 2.39
C SER A 360 15.90 -31.80 1.72
N ALA A 361 14.83 -31.00 1.63
CA ALA A 361 13.57 -31.41 1.02
C ALA A 361 13.68 -31.46 -0.52
N GLN A 362 12.87 -32.30 -1.16
CA GLN A 362 12.86 -32.44 -2.62
C GLN A 362 12.19 -31.25 -3.33
N GLY A 363 11.28 -30.53 -2.68
CA GLY A 363 10.42 -29.50 -3.28
C GLY A 363 9.19 -30.09 -3.94
N ARG A 364 8.49 -29.25 -4.73
CA ARG A 364 7.31 -29.66 -5.51
C ARG A 364 7.64 -29.72 -7.01
N ASN A 365 6.89 -30.54 -7.74
CA ASN A 365 7.05 -30.59 -9.20
C ASN A 365 6.62 -29.26 -9.82
N ILE A 366 7.45 -28.70 -10.71
CA ILE A 366 7.25 -27.41 -11.36
C ILE A 366 5.94 -27.35 -12.17
N LYS A 367 5.43 -28.50 -12.61
CA LYS A 367 4.12 -28.60 -13.27
C LYS A 367 2.93 -28.28 -12.34
N ASN A 368 3.16 -28.21 -11.03
CA ASN A 368 2.14 -27.74 -10.08
C ASN A 368 2.14 -26.22 -9.94
N LEU A 369 3.23 -25.57 -10.32
CA LEU A 369 3.38 -24.11 -10.36
C LEU A 369 3.03 -23.55 -11.72
N LEU A 370 3.60 -24.14 -12.77
CA LEU A 370 3.47 -23.71 -14.16
C LEU A 370 2.61 -24.73 -14.94
N ASP A 371 1.71 -24.22 -15.78
CA ASP A 371 0.85 -25.03 -16.67
C ASP A 371 1.63 -25.48 -17.92
N LEU A 372 2.71 -26.27 -17.69
CA LEU A 372 3.61 -26.74 -18.75
C LEU A 372 2.92 -27.77 -19.64
N GLN A 373 3.15 -27.67 -20.94
CA GLN A 373 2.71 -28.68 -21.90
C GLN A 373 3.53 -29.97 -21.73
N PRO A 374 3.02 -31.15 -22.20
CA PRO A 374 3.66 -32.45 -21.95
C PRO A 374 5.13 -32.56 -22.35
N GLU A 375 5.54 -31.87 -23.42
CA GLU A 375 6.89 -31.94 -24.02
C GLU A 375 7.78 -30.75 -23.61
N GLU A 376 7.26 -29.84 -22.79
CA GLU A 376 8.00 -28.65 -22.34
C GLU A 376 8.96 -28.99 -21.20
N ALA A 377 10.21 -28.55 -21.38
CA ALA A 377 11.25 -28.51 -20.35
C ALA A 377 11.77 -27.07 -20.23
N ILE A 378 12.20 -26.69 -19.05
CA ILE A 378 12.79 -25.36 -18.82
C ILE A 378 14.17 -25.31 -19.48
N ALA A 379 14.38 -24.33 -20.34
CA ALA A 379 15.64 -24.09 -21.03
C ALA A 379 16.43 -22.92 -20.45
N ALA A 380 15.73 -21.92 -19.93
CA ALA A 380 16.36 -20.76 -19.28
C ALA A 380 15.42 -20.15 -18.24
N ILE A 381 16.03 -19.53 -17.23
CA ILE A 381 15.30 -18.83 -16.18
C ILE A 381 15.92 -17.44 -16.04
N LEU A 382 15.09 -16.41 -16.16
CA LEU A 382 15.50 -15.04 -15.91
C LEU A 382 14.86 -14.53 -14.62
N ARG A 383 15.68 -14.01 -13.74
CA ARG A 383 15.26 -13.23 -12.59
C ARG A 383 15.09 -11.77 -13.01
N LEU A 384 13.94 -11.19 -12.73
CA LEU A 384 13.70 -9.76 -12.86
C LEU A 384 13.49 -9.17 -11.47
N GLU A 385 14.37 -8.28 -11.08
CA GLU A 385 14.21 -7.49 -9.88
C GLU A 385 12.95 -6.62 -9.99
N ARG A 386 12.09 -6.68 -8.99
CA ARG A 386 10.89 -5.86 -8.94
C ARG A 386 11.26 -4.38 -8.85
N ARG A 387 10.73 -3.57 -9.76
CA ARG A 387 10.90 -2.12 -9.77
C ARG A 387 9.56 -1.45 -9.53
N VAL A 388 9.55 -0.43 -8.67
CA VAL A 388 8.36 0.37 -8.37
C VAL A 388 8.64 1.84 -8.62
N ASP A 389 7.63 2.57 -9.07
CA ASP A 389 7.69 4.03 -9.20
C ASP A 389 7.52 4.73 -7.83
N GLU A 390 7.64 6.06 -7.81
CA GLU A 390 7.47 6.88 -6.60
C GLU A 390 6.06 6.74 -5.97
N LYS A 391 5.10 6.21 -6.71
CA LYS A 391 3.71 5.98 -6.25
C LYS A 391 3.46 4.55 -5.81
N GLY A 392 4.48 3.67 -5.88
CA GLY A 392 4.38 2.26 -5.53
C GLY A 392 3.82 1.35 -6.63
N ASN A 393 3.61 1.86 -7.87
CA ASN A 393 3.17 1.01 -8.98
C ASN A 393 4.33 0.20 -9.52
N ASP A 394 4.06 -1.06 -9.88
CA ASP A 394 5.05 -1.95 -10.48
C ASP A 394 5.36 -1.52 -11.91
N ILE A 395 6.62 -1.20 -12.16
CA ILE A 395 7.16 -0.77 -13.47
C ILE A 395 8.20 -1.75 -14.02
N THR A 396 8.25 -2.96 -13.52
CA THR A 396 9.25 -3.98 -13.92
C THR A 396 9.20 -4.27 -15.42
N PHE A 397 8.01 -4.29 -16.02
CA PHE A 397 7.78 -4.49 -17.45
C PHE A 397 7.45 -3.19 -18.19
N ALA A 398 7.81 -2.03 -17.68
CA ALA A 398 7.55 -0.77 -18.37
C ALA A 398 8.38 -0.62 -19.66
N GLU A 399 8.01 0.30 -20.53
CA GLU A 399 8.77 0.65 -21.71
C GLU A 399 10.17 1.15 -21.30
N GLY A 400 11.22 0.64 -21.94
CA GLY A 400 12.60 0.97 -21.61
C GLY A 400 13.21 0.15 -20.45
N SER A 401 12.51 -0.84 -19.90
CA SER A 401 13.04 -1.72 -18.83
C SER A 401 14.14 -2.69 -19.31
N GLY A 402 14.40 -2.78 -20.61
CA GLY A 402 15.41 -3.64 -21.23
C GLY A 402 14.83 -4.58 -22.27
N ASN A 403 15.66 -5.50 -22.75
CA ASN A 403 15.30 -6.51 -23.74
C ASN A 403 15.66 -7.92 -23.24
N VAL A 404 15.03 -8.92 -23.83
CA VAL A 404 15.41 -10.33 -23.72
C VAL A 404 15.99 -10.80 -25.03
N VAL A 405 17.21 -11.34 -24.97
CA VAL A 405 17.87 -11.96 -26.13
C VAL A 405 17.81 -13.47 -25.97
N PHE A 406 17.40 -14.15 -27.02
CA PHE A 406 17.25 -15.60 -27.10
C PHE A 406 18.31 -16.19 -27.99
N ALA A 407 18.80 -17.39 -27.65
CA ALA A 407 19.63 -18.21 -28.52
C ALA A 407 19.04 -19.61 -28.65
N THR A 408 19.02 -20.10 -29.89
CA THR A 408 18.52 -21.44 -30.21
C THR A 408 19.65 -22.37 -30.58
N LYS A 409 19.41 -23.68 -30.51
CA LYS A 409 20.39 -24.74 -30.74
C LYS A 409 21.06 -24.64 -32.11
N ASP A 410 20.36 -24.22 -33.15
CA ASP A 410 20.89 -24.05 -34.50
C ASP A 410 21.68 -22.74 -34.72
N GLY A 411 21.77 -21.88 -33.68
CA GLY A 411 22.49 -20.61 -33.71
C GLY A 411 21.66 -19.42 -34.20
N THR A 412 20.33 -19.52 -34.19
CA THR A 412 19.42 -18.39 -34.39
C THR A 412 19.32 -17.58 -33.12
N VAL A 413 19.28 -16.25 -33.23
CA VAL A 413 19.14 -15.30 -32.12
C VAL A 413 17.98 -14.35 -32.38
N LYS A 414 17.36 -13.88 -31.30
CA LYS A 414 16.26 -12.95 -31.35
C LYS A 414 16.34 -11.96 -30.18
N LYS A 415 15.97 -10.70 -30.42
CA LYS A 415 15.80 -9.67 -29.38
C LYS A 415 14.35 -9.24 -29.30
N THR A 416 13.78 -9.25 -28.09
CA THR A 416 12.40 -8.82 -27.83
C THR A 416 12.39 -7.87 -26.64
N SER A 417 11.61 -6.78 -26.70
CA SER A 417 11.45 -5.85 -25.57
C SER A 417 10.82 -6.53 -24.36
N LEU A 418 11.30 -6.22 -23.16
CA LEU A 418 10.74 -6.75 -21.92
C LEU A 418 9.26 -6.34 -21.75
N ASN A 419 8.88 -5.16 -22.23
CA ASN A 419 7.49 -4.68 -22.22
C ASN A 419 6.52 -5.60 -23.00
N ASP A 420 6.98 -6.32 -24.01
CA ASP A 420 6.15 -7.28 -24.74
C ASP A 420 5.65 -8.43 -23.86
N PHE A 421 6.26 -8.64 -22.69
CA PHE A 421 5.89 -9.67 -21.71
C PHE A 421 5.00 -9.15 -20.59
N ALA A 422 4.67 -7.86 -20.52
CA ALA A 422 3.83 -7.27 -19.46
C ALA A 422 2.46 -7.96 -19.31
N ASN A 423 1.88 -8.45 -20.42
CA ASN A 423 0.60 -9.14 -20.43
C ASN A 423 0.77 -10.67 -20.42
N TYR A 424 1.53 -11.19 -19.45
CA TYR A 424 1.68 -12.63 -19.28
C TYR A 424 0.40 -13.31 -18.75
N ARG A 425 0.29 -14.61 -18.92
CA ARG A 425 -0.84 -15.44 -18.48
C ARG A 425 -0.31 -16.70 -17.79
N LYS A 426 -1.05 -17.26 -16.84
CA LYS A 426 -0.68 -18.52 -16.16
C LYS A 426 -0.46 -19.69 -17.13
N ALA A 427 -1.22 -19.77 -18.22
CA ALA A 427 -1.02 -20.75 -19.28
C ALA A 427 0.21 -20.51 -20.18
N GLY A 428 1.06 -19.53 -19.83
CA GLY A 428 2.22 -19.14 -20.61
C GLY A 428 1.86 -18.41 -21.92
N ILE A 429 2.87 -17.73 -22.47
CA ILE A 429 2.75 -17.01 -23.75
C ILE A 429 3.94 -17.39 -24.67
N ILE A 430 3.78 -17.23 -25.96
CA ILE A 430 4.87 -17.46 -26.91
C ILE A 430 5.93 -16.37 -26.73
N ALA A 431 7.18 -16.77 -26.58
CA ALA A 431 8.35 -15.88 -26.50
C ALA A 431 9.11 -15.84 -27.83
N ILE A 432 9.27 -16.97 -28.49
CA ILE A 432 9.94 -17.13 -29.79
C ILE A 432 9.27 -18.26 -30.54
N ASN A 433 9.13 -18.12 -31.89
CA ASN A 433 8.76 -19.23 -32.75
C ASN A 433 10.01 -20.00 -33.13
N LEU A 434 9.97 -21.32 -33.03
CA LEU A 434 11.07 -22.22 -33.35
C LEU A 434 10.79 -22.96 -34.67
N GLU A 435 11.81 -23.21 -35.44
CA GLU A 435 11.74 -24.12 -36.61
C GLU A 435 11.66 -25.58 -36.12
N GLU A 436 11.11 -26.45 -36.94
CA GLU A 436 10.97 -27.87 -36.62
C GLU A 436 12.36 -28.52 -36.35
N GLY A 437 12.47 -29.22 -35.23
CA GLY A 437 13.71 -29.84 -34.76
C GLY A 437 14.69 -28.91 -34.04
N ASN A 438 14.37 -27.60 -33.93
CA ASN A 438 15.16 -26.64 -33.18
C ASN A 438 14.62 -26.48 -31.73
N SER A 439 15.46 -26.01 -30.81
CA SER A 439 15.07 -25.75 -29.44
C SER A 439 15.72 -24.46 -28.91
N LEU A 440 15.05 -23.80 -27.98
CA LEU A 440 15.65 -22.72 -27.23
C LEU A 440 16.74 -23.29 -26.31
N VAL A 441 17.90 -22.63 -26.27
CA VAL A 441 19.05 -23.02 -25.42
C VAL A 441 19.13 -22.09 -24.22
N ASN A 442 19.08 -20.77 -24.44
CA ASN A 442 19.21 -19.80 -23.38
C ASN A 442 18.45 -18.48 -23.71
N ALA A 443 18.16 -17.73 -22.70
CA ALA A 443 17.63 -16.37 -22.75
C ALA A 443 18.35 -15.49 -21.73
N GLU A 444 18.72 -14.26 -22.12
CA GLU A 444 19.43 -13.33 -21.27
C GLU A 444 18.82 -11.93 -21.36
N LEU A 445 18.91 -11.17 -20.26
CA LEU A 445 18.52 -9.77 -20.19
C LEU A 445 19.61 -8.88 -20.78
N THR A 446 19.19 -7.86 -21.55
CA THR A 446 20.11 -6.88 -22.14
C THR A 446 19.57 -5.47 -22.02
N SER A 447 20.50 -4.50 -22.00
CA SER A 447 20.20 -3.07 -21.90
C SER A 447 19.81 -2.43 -23.25
N GLY A 448 20.16 -3.06 -24.37
CA GLY A 448 19.99 -2.51 -25.71
C GLY A 448 21.31 -2.11 -26.40
N ALA A 449 22.39 -1.97 -25.64
CA ALA A 449 23.72 -1.56 -26.11
C ALA A 449 24.83 -2.57 -25.72
N ASP A 450 24.47 -3.78 -25.37
CA ASP A 450 25.38 -4.82 -24.90
C ASP A 450 26.05 -5.56 -26.09
N GLU A 451 27.08 -6.34 -25.78
CA GLU A 451 27.66 -7.28 -26.73
C GLU A 451 27.34 -8.71 -26.31
N ILE A 452 27.07 -9.52 -27.30
CA ILE A 452 26.58 -10.89 -27.16
C ILE A 452 27.66 -11.87 -27.57
N VAL A 453 27.86 -12.92 -26.77
CA VAL A 453 28.72 -14.05 -27.11
C VAL A 453 27.89 -15.34 -27.19
N LEU A 454 27.99 -16.05 -28.31
CA LEU A 454 27.46 -17.41 -28.43
C LEU A 454 28.61 -18.40 -28.41
N VAL A 455 28.44 -19.51 -27.71
CA VAL A 455 29.42 -20.58 -27.58
C VAL A 455 28.82 -21.88 -28.12
N THR A 456 29.59 -22.65 -28.89
CA THR A 456 29.14 -23.92 -29.45
C THR A 456 29.78 -25.11 -28.72
N HIS A 457 29.16 -26.28 -28.86
CA HIS A 457 29.60 -27.54 -28.29
C HIS A 457 31.02 -27.96 -28.75
N ASP A 458 31.38 -27.68 -30.02
CA ASP A 458 32.72 -27.92 -30.57
C ASP A 458 33.77 -26.87 -30.13
N GLY A 459 33.42 -25.96 -29.23
CA GLY A 459 34.33 -24.97 -28.69
C GLY A 459 34.60 -23.78 -29.61
N MET A 460 33.65 -23.42 -30.48
CA MET A 460 33.68 -22.18 -31.23
C MET A 460 32.88 -21.10 -30.50
N SER A 461 33.18 -19.81 -30.75
CA SER A 461 32.41 -18.68 -30.24
C SER A 461 32.37 -17.52 -31.23
N ILE A 462 31.33 -16.72 -31.16
CA ILE A 462 31.18 -15.46 -31.87
C ILE A 462 30.76 -14.35 -30.92
N ARG A 463 31.41 -13.19 -31.04
CA ARG A 463 31.04 -11.98 -30.30
C ARG A 463 30.55 -10.92 -31.28
N PHE A 464 29.41 -10.32 -31.06
CA PHE A 464 28.84 -9.27 -31.90
C PHE A 464 27.99 -8.29 -31.04
N PRO A 465 27.83 -7.03 -31.49
CA PRO A 465 27.05 -6.03 -30.77
C PRO A 465 25.55 -6.34 -30.83
N GLU A 466 24.83 -6.09 -29.75
CA GLU A 466 23.37 -6.25 -29.67
C GLU A 466 22.64 -5.35 -30.70
N GLU A 467 23.24 -4.22 -31.07
CA GLU A 467 22.69 -3.29 -32.08
C GLU A 467 22.49 -3.96 -33.46
N ASP A 468 23.24 -5.01 -33.76
CA ASP A 468 23.05 -5.83 -34.96
C ASP A 468 21.71 -6.59 -34.94
N LEU A 469 21.05 -6.69 -33.79
CA LEU A 469 19.76 -7.33 -33.62
C LEU A 469 18.65 -6.27 -33.55
N ARG A 470 17.77 -6.25 -34.53
CA ARG A 470 16.53 -5.46 -34.46
C ARG A 470 15.61 -6.07 -33.42
N THR A 471 14.99 -5.23 -32.60
CA THR A 471 13.92 -5.66 -31.67
C THR A 471 12.74 -6.20 -32.48
N GLN A 472 12.26 -7.38 -32.13
CA GLN A 472 11.20 -8.11 -32.80
C GLN A 472 10.11 -8.51 -31.79
N GLY A 473 8.87 -8.54 -32.26
CA GLY A 473 7.75 -9.01 -31.45
C GLY A 473 7.87 -10.50 -31.09
N ARG A 474 7.13 -10.96 -30.11
CA ARG A 474 7.21 -12.32 -29.55
C ARG A 474 7.02 -13.44 -30.59
N ASN A 475 6.14 -13.26 -31.55
CA ASN A 475 5.75 -14.30 -32.54
C ASN A 475 6.67 -14.32 -33.77
N THR A 476 7.98 -14.15 -33.63
CA THR A 476 8.97 -14.21 -34.70
C THR A 476 10.03 -15.26 -34.41
N ILE A 477 10.75 -15.71 -35.43
CA ILE A 477 11.80 -16.75 -35.35
C ILE A 477 13.12 -16.14 -34.90
N GLY A 478 13.47 -14.94 -35.38
CA GLY A 478 14.76 -14.31 -35.14
C GLY A 478 15.63 -14.28 -36.39
N VAL A 479 16.95 -14.14 -36.20
CA VAL A 479 17.96 -14.02 -37.26
C VAL A 479 19.17 -14.87 -36.90
N ARG A 480 20.00 -15.20 -37.89
CA ARG A 480 21.22 -15.98 -37.69
C ARG A 480 22.24 -15.21 -36.83
N GLY A 481 22.60 -15.75 -35.67
CA GLY A 481 23.64 -15.25 -34.76
C GLY A 481 25.01 -15.86 -35.05
N ILE A 482 25.09 -17.20 -35.06
CA ILE A 482 26.27 -17.97 -35.44
C ILE A 482 25.86 -19.06 -36.46
N ARG A 483 26.82 -19.55 -37.24
CA ARG A 483 26.64 -20.70 -38.13
C ARG A 483 27.49 -21.88 -37.60
N PRO A 484 26.91 -22.78 -36.77
CA PRO A 484 27.61 -23.96 -36.29
C PRO A 484 28.01 -24.86 -37.46
N ARG A 485 29.07 -25.66 -37.29
CA ARG A 485 29.47 -26.68 -38.24
C ARG A 485 28.49 -27.86 -38.27
N ALA A 486 28.61 -28.72 -39.24
CA ALA A 486 27.76 -29.91 -39.29
C ALA A 486 27.97 -30.78 -38.04
N GLY A 487 26.90 -31.06 -37.31
CA GLY A 487 26.93 -31.82 -36.06
C GLY A 487 27.23 -30.98 -34.79
N ASP A 488 27.59 -29.70 -34.95
CA ASP A 488 27.81 -28.76 -33.84
C ASP A 488 26.53 -27.96 -33.54
N TYR A 489 26.40 -27.44 -32.33
CA TYR A 489 25.26 -26.67 -31.88
C TYR A 489 25.65 -25.68 -30.80
N VAL A 490 24.81 -24.65 -30.59
CA VAL A 490 25.00 -23.66 -29.51
C VAL A 490 24.66 -24.27 -28.16
N VAL A 491 25.54 -24.06 -27.19
CA VAL A 491 25.37 -24.52 -25.79
C VAL A 491 25.24 -23.38 -24.81
N ALA A 492 25.68 -22.15 -25.13
CA ALA A 492 25.56 -21.02 -24.24
C ALA A 492 25.40 -19.68 -24.99
N LEU A 493 24.67 -18.78 -24.35
CA LEU A 493 24.55 -17.37 -24.66
C LEU A 493 25.07 -16.61 -23.45
N ALA A 494 25.93 -15.63 -23.65
CA ALA A 494 26.47 -14.78 -22.58
C ALA A 494 26.47 -13.32 -23.03
N ILE A 495 26.24 -12.41 -22.07
CA ILE A 495 26.35 -10.97 -22.31
C ILE A 495 27.73 -10.50 -21.81
N VAL A 496 28.41 -9.74 -22.63
CA VAL A 496 29.78 -9.28 -22.35
C VAL A 496 29.75 -8.20 -21.24
N ASP A 497 30.47 -8.48 -20.18
CA ASP A 497 30.87 -7.49 -19.19
C ASP A 497 32.38 -7.28 -19.30
N PRO A 498 32.87 -6.08 -19.69
CA PRO A 498 34.30 -5.83 -19.88
C PRO A 498 35.15 -6.03 -18.64
N GLN A 499 34.56 -5.96 -17.45
CA GLN A 499 35.25 -6.15 -16.17
C GLN A 499 35.31 -7.62 -15.73
N LYS A 500 34.63 -8.52 -16.45
CA LYS A 500 34.53 -9.94 -16.13
C LYS A 500 35.20 -10.81 -17.20
N THR A 501 35.19 -12.11 -16.94
CA THR A 501 35.78 -13.11 -17.83
C THR A 501 34.75 -14.14 -18.27
N LEU A 502 34.91 -14.73 -19.45
CA LEU A 502 34.11 -15.86 -19.91
C LEU A 502 34.71 -17.16 -19.36
N LEU A 503 33.99 -17.83 -18.48
CA LEU A 503 34.32 -19.17 -18.02
C LEU A 503 33.66 -20.19 -18.94
N VAL A 504 34.45 -21.16 -19.40
CA VAL A 504 34.01 -22.27 -20.26
C VAL A 504 34.34 -23.59 -19.59
N ALA A 505 33.35 -24.46 -19.43
CA ALA A 505 33.52 -25.80 -18.86
C ALA A 505 33.25 -26.88 -19.91
N SER A 506 33.99 -28.01 -19.81
CA SER A 506 33.89 -29.15 -20.71
C SER A 506 33.53 -30.43 -19.99
N GLU A 507 33.02 -31.41 -20.74
CA GLU A 507 32.49 -32.70 -20.25
C GLU A 507 33.41 -33.40 -19.27
N ASN A 508 34.72 -33.42 -19.51
CA ASN A 508 35.69 -34.20 -18.72
C ASN A 508 36.29 -33.45 -17.52
N GLY A 509 35.56 -32.42 -16.99
CA GLY A 509 35.96 -31.75 -15.78
C GLY A 509 37.05 -30.68 -15.96
N LEU A 510 37.37 -30.29 -17.17
CA LEU A 510 38.30 -29.22 -17.44
C LEU A 510 37.53 -27.94 -17.77
N GLY A 511 38.13 -26.80 -17.48
CA GLY A 511 37.57 -25.50 -17.84
C GLY A 511 38.61 -24.41 -17.67
N LYS A 512 38.22 -23.21 -18.06
CA LYS A 512 39.07 -22.05 -18.02
C LYS A 512 38.26 -20.78 -18.05
N ARG A 513 38.85 -19.71 -17.61
CA ARG A 513 38.32 -18.36 -17.86
C ARG A 513 39.22 -17.58 -18.78
N THR A 514 38.66 -16.73 -19.59
CA THR A 514 39.34 -15.98 -20.64
C THR A 514 38.78 -14.56 -20.67
N SER A 515 39.67 -13.53 -20.70
CA SER A 515 39.24 -12.14 -20.87
C SER A 515 38.47 -11.94 -22.17
N PHE A 516 37.45 -11.08 -22.10
CA PHE A 516 36.71 -10.70 -23.33
C PHE A 516 37.56 -9.96 -24.35
N ASP A 517 38.71 -9.39 -23.97
CA ASP A 517 39.66 -8.78 -24.93
C ASP A 517 40.22 -9.76 -25.94
N GLU A 518 40.28 -11.05 -25.60
CA GLU A 518 40.67 -12.10 -26.52
C GLU A 518 39.61 -12.42 -27.60
N TYR A 519 38.38 -11.95 -27.42
CA TYR A 519 37.28 -12.20 -28.33
C TYR A 519 36.99 -10.94 -29.16
N ARG A 520 37.56 -10.92 -30.38
CA ARG A 520 37.30 -9.81 -31.30
C ARG A 520 35.79 -9.71 -31.64
N THR A 521 35.26 -8.51 -31.67
CA THR A 521 33.91 -8.23 -32.18
C THR A 521 33.84 -8.56 -33.70
N GLN A 522 32.77 -9.24 -34.12
CA GLN A 522 32.53 -9.72 -35.47
C GLN A 522 31.10 -9.35 -35.89
N GLY A 523 30.82 -9.38 -37.19
CA GLY A 523 29.42 -9.36 -37.64
C GLY A 523 28.72 -10.69 -37.31
N ARG A 524 27.43 -10.64 -36.92
CA ARG A 524 26.62 -11.84 -36.67
C ARG A 524 26.53 -12.79 -37.86
N GLY A 525 26.25 -14.07 -37.64
CA GLY A 525 26.02 -15.09 -38.69
C GLY A 525 27.29 -15.69 -39.26
N GLY A 526 28.49 -15.38 -38.72
CA GLY A 526 29.74 -16.02 -39.03
C GLY A 526 29.91 -17.42 -38.41
N THR A 527 31.03 -18.08 -38.67
CA THR A 527 31.41 -19.39 -38.06
C THR A 527 32.14 -19.24 -36.74
N GLY A 528 32.41 -17.98 -36.30
CA GLY A 528 33.10 -17.68 -35.07
C GLY A 528 34.60 -18.02 -35.04
N ILE A 529 35.15 -17.95 -33.83
CA ILE A 529 36.57 -18.25 -33.54
C ILE A 529 36.63 -19.30 -32.43
N LYS A 530 37.75 -20.00 -32.33
CA LYS A 530 37.92 -21.04 -31.29
C LYS A 530 37.97 -20.42 -29.91
N THR A 531 37.10 -20.87 -28.98
CA THR A 531 37.09 -20.50 -27.57
C THR A 531 37.73 -21.55 -26.67
N MET A 532 37.67 -22.85 -27.03
CA MET A 532 38.32 -23.93 -26.31
C MET A 532 38.91 -24.94 -27.28
N ASN A 533 40.05 -25.52 -26.93
CA ASN A 533 40.63 -26.61 -27.74
C ASN A 533 40.07 -27.93 -27.26
N CYS A 534 38.96 -28.37 -27.83
CA CYS A 534 38.32 -29.65 -27.53
C CYS A 534 39.15 -30.82 -28.08
N THR A 535 39.50 -31.76 -27.22
CA THR A 535 40.26 -32.99 -27.47
C THR A 535 39.63 -34.14 -26.69
N ASP A 536 40.05 -35.37 -26.91
CA ASP A 536 39.56 -36.52 -26.11
C ASP A 536 39.81 -36.35 -24.63
N LYS A 537 40.82 -35.57 -24.23
CA LYS A 537 41.12 -35.25 -22.83
C LYS A 537 40.13 -34.27 -22.21
N THR A 538 39.69 -33.30 -22.98
CA THR A 538 38.75 -32.24 -22.46
C THR A 538 37.29 -32.66 -22.59
N GLY A 539 36.97 -33.47 -23.59
CA GLY A 539 35.60 -33.58 -24.09
C GLY A 539 35.15 -32.33 -24.81
N LYS A 540 33.88 -32.21 -25.06
CA LYS A 540 33.24 -31.05 -25.68
C LYS A 540 32.87 -30.00 -24.66
N VAL A 541 32.54 -28.80 -25.11
CA VAL A 541 32.04 -27.73 -24.24
C VAL A 541 30.59 -28.02 -23.80
N VAL A 542 30.32 -27.95 -22.50
CA VAL A 542 28.99 -28.18 -21.94
C VAL A 542 28.29 -26.86 -21.66
N SER A 543 28.99 -25.93 -21.04
CA SER A 543 28.40 -24.66 -20.64
C SER A 543 29.44 -23.54 -20.61
N ALA A 544 29.00 -22.30 -20.74
CA ALA A 544 29.83 -21.13 -20.59
C ALA A 544 29.04 -20.00 -19.91
N THR A 545 29.70 -19.28 -18.99
CA THR A 545 29.06 -18.18 -18.21
C THR A 545 30.05 -17.06 -17.95
N VAL A 546 29.55 -15.86 -17.69
CA VAL A 546 30.33 -14.67 -17.35
C VAL A 546 30.59 -14.64 -15.85
N VAL A 547 31.85 -14.53 -15.43
CA VAL A 547 32.24 -14.62 -14.03
C VAL A 547 33.21 -13.50 -13.63
N SER A 548 33.12 -13.08 -12.35
CA SER A 548 34.09 -12.22 -11.67
C SER A 548 35.03 -13.04 -10.76
N ASP A 549 36.09 -12.42 -10.24
CA ASP A 549 37.00 -13.06 -9.29
C ASP A 549 36.33 -13.34 -7.94
N GLU A 550 35.31 -12.54 -7.60
CA GLU A 550 34.58 -12.63 -6.33
C GLU A 550 33.51 -13.73 -6.35
N ASP A 551 33.09 -14.17 -7.55
CA ASP A 551 32.03 -15.15 -7.70
C ASP A 551 32.46 -16.55 -7.21
N GLU A 552 31.49 -17.34 -6.86
CA GLU A 552 31.64 -18.77 -6.61
C GLU A 552 30.87 -19.57 -7.65
N LEU A 553 31.47 -20.64 -8.08
CA LEU A 553 30.94 -21.51 -9.13
C LEU A 553 30.48 -22.84 -8.54
N MET A 554 29.26 -23.23 -8.84
CA MET A 554 28.74 -24.56 -8.62
C MET A 554 28.90 -25.39 -9.89
N LEU A 555 29.61 -26.50 -9.80
CA LEU A 555 29.76 -27.49 -10.87
C LEU A 555 28.87 -28.69 -10.54
N MET A 556 28.12 -29.15 -11.51
CA MET A 556 27.19 -30.27 -11.37
C MET A 556 27.54 -31.39 -12.35
N THR A 557 27.51 -32.65 -11.85
CA THR A 557 27.79 -33.84 -12.68
C THR A 557 26.52 -34.59 -13.02
N THR A 558 26.56 -35.38 -14.07
CA THR A 558 25.50 -36.31 -14.47
C THR A 558 25.10 -37.32 -13.41
N ALA A 559 25.97 -37.60 -12.43
CA ALA A 559 25.68 -38.47 -11.29
C ALA A 559 25.10 -37.72 -10.07
N GLY A 560 24.76 -36.43 -10.23
CA GLY A 560 24.17 -35.60 -9.17
C GLY A 560 25.17 -35.16 -8.09
N GLN A 561 26.47 -35.21 -8.34
CA GLN A 561 27.46 -34.60 -7.49
C GLN A 561 27.60 -33.13 -7.80
N SER A 562 27.71 -32.29 -6.76
CA SER A 562 27.96 -30.86 -6.90
C SER A 562 29.20 -30.45 -6.13
N VAL A 563 30.01 -29.57 -6.73
CA VAL A 563 31.21 -28.99 -6.11
C VAL A 563 31.16 -27.48 -6.25
N ARG A 564 31.32 -26.74 -5.14
CA ARG A 564 31.42 -25.28 -5.10
C ARG A 564 32.90 -24.88 -5.05
N ILE A 565 33.32 -24.05 -5.98
CA ILE A 565 34.69 -23.52 -6.07
C ILE A 565 34.69 -22.02 -6.20
N LYS A 566 35.71 -21.32 -5.68
CA LYS A 566 35.90 -19.89 -5.92
C LYS A 566 36.45 -19.70 -7.32
N VAL A 567 35.85 -18.78 -8.10
CA VAL A 567 36.28 -18.47 -9.45
C VAL A 567 37.72 -17.98 -9.49
N ALA A 568 38.19 -17.21 -8.50
CA ALA A 568 39.58 -16.78 -8.35
C ALA A 568 40.59 -17.95 -8.39
N THR A 569 40.19 -19.18 -8.07
CA THR A 569 41.07 -20.37 -8.13
C THR A 569 41.21 -20.93 -9.54
N VAL A 570 40.35 -20.53 -10.48
CA VAL A 570 40.43 -20.96 -11.87
C VAL A 570 41.34 -19.99 -12.61
N ARG A 571 42.43 -20.49 -13.17
CA ARG A 571 43.42 -19.66 -13.86
C ARG A 571 42.85 -19.06 -15.11
N GLU A 572 43.08 -17.77 -15.33
CA GLU A 572 42.83 -17.12 -16.58
C GLU A 572 43.85 -17.58 -17.63
N THR A 573 43.35 -17.95 -18.80
CA THR A 573 44.17 -18.51 -19.90
C THR A 573 43.65 -18.06 -21.25
N GLY A 574 44.53 -18.06 -22.25
CA GLY A 574 44.20 -17.68 -23.59
C GLY A 574 43.13 -18.57 -24.26
N ARG A 575 42.44 -18.03 -25.23
CA ARG A 575 41.24 -18.53 -25.88
C ARG A 575 41.39 -19.96 -26.46
N ALA A 576 42.53 -20.33 -27.08
CA ALA A 576 42.73 -21.61 -27.76
C ALA A 576 43.36 -22.69 -26.88
N THR A 577 43.29 -22.58 -25.56
CA THR A 577 43.85 -23.55 -24.61
C THR A 577 42.86 -24.66 -24.21
N GLN A 578 43.33 -25.73 -23.58
CA GLN A 578 42.52 -26.83 -23.05
C GLN A 578 41.94 -26.55 -21.65
N GLY A 579 42.40 -25.47 -20.99
CA GLY A 579 41.99 -25.12 -19.61
C GLY A 579 42.71 -25.91 -18.52
N VAL A 580 42.22 -25.77 -17.30
CA VAL A 580 42.70 -26.42 -16.09
C VAL A 580 41.64 -27.35 -15.53
N LYS A 581 41.99 -28.22 -14.61
CA LYS A 581 41.05 -29.14 -13.98
C LYS A 581 40.17 -28.35 -12.98
N LEU A 582 38.85 -28.34 -13.18
CA LEU A 582 37.89 -27.76 -12.29
C LEU A 582 37.44 -28.74 -11.19
N MET A 583 37.18 -29.98 -11.59
CA MET A 583 36.83 -31.06 -10.65
C MET A 583 37.38 -32.39 -11.15
N THR A 584 37.45 -33.36 -10.24
CA THR A 584 37.79 -34.77 -10.56
C THR A 584 36.49 -35.55 -10.68
N LEU A 585 36.31 -36.15 -11.84
CA LEU A 585 35.15 -36.98 -12.17
C LEU A 585 35.47 -38.46 -11.92
N ASN A 586 34.46 -39.24 -11.56
CA ASN A 586 34.56 -40.68 -11.52
C ASN A 586 34.47 -41.24 -12.98
N GLU A 587 34.78 -42.53 -13.13
CA GLU A 587 34.73 -43.20 -14.43
C GLU A 587 33.27 -43.22 -14.95
N GLY A 588 33.04 -42.65 -16.13
CA GLY A 588 31.72 -42.53 -16.76
C GLY A 588 30.91 -41.29 -16.36
N GLU A 589 31.44 -40.44 -15.49
CA GLU A 589 30.79 -39.15 -15.16
C GLU A 589 31.24 -38.02 -16.06
N SER A 590 30.37 -37.08 -16.29
CA SER A 590 30.67 -35.82 -17.02
C SER A 590 30.10 -34.62 -16.28
N ILE A 591 30.65 -33.43 -16.51
CA ILE A 591 30.00 -32.19 -16.09
C ILE A 591 28.72 -32.06 -16.91
N GLN A 592 27.61 -31.77 -16.22
CA GLN A 592 26.30 -31.53 -16.81
C GLN A 592 26.05 -30.03 -17.03
N ASP A 593 26.31 -29.21 -16.02
CA ASP A 593 26.13 -27.76 -16.08
C ASP A 593 26.99 -27.05 -15.03
N ILE A 594 27.07 -25.71 -15.16
CA ILE A 594 27.72 -24.80 -14.22
C ILE A 594 26.79 -23.64 -13.88
N SER A 595 26.77 -23.21 -12.62
CA SER A 595 25.99 -22.06 -12.16
C SER A 595 26.81 -21.18 -11.24
N ILE A 596 26.56 -19.85 -11.28
CA ILE A 596 27.16 -18.90 -10.36
C ILE A 596 26.35 -18.89 -9.07
N VAL A 597 27.04 -18.92 -7.94
CA VAL A 597 26.45 -18.73 -6.61
C VAL A 597 26.84 -17.36 -6.13
N ILE A 598 25.87 -16.56 -5.72
CA ILE A 598 26.10 -15.23 -5.12
C ILE A 598 26.61 -15.47 -3.70
N PRO A 599 27.78 -14.89 -3.29
CA PRO A 599 28.23 -14.93 -1.91
C PRO A 599 27.21 -14.21 -1.01
N ASP A 600 26.97 -14.74 0.18
CA ASP A 600 26.19 -14.02 1.20
C ASP A 600 27.03 -12.83 1.70
N ASP A 601 26.47 -11.62 1.72
CA ASP A 601 27.12 -10.35 2.12
C ASP A 601 27.52 -10.29 3.63
N GLU A 602 27.36 -11.38 4.40
CA GLU A 602 27.66 -11.42 5.83
C GLU A 602 29.10 -11.86 6.19
N ASP A 603 29.98 -12.06 5.20
CA ASP A 603 31.39 -12.47 5.46
C ASP A 603 32.41 -11.30 5.50
N GLU A 604 31.98 -10.04 5.67
CA GLU A 604 32.91 -8.97 6.04
C GLU A 604 33.13 -8.97 7.56
N GLU A 605 34.30 -9.55 7.91
CA GLU A 605 35.10 -9.34 9.14
C GLU A 605 34.45 -9.70 10.50
N ALA A 606 34.60 -10.97 10.87
CA ALA A 606 34.84 -11.27 12.28
C ALA A 606 36.23 -10.69 12.67
N PRO A 607 36.34 -9.83 13.70
CA PRO A 607 37.63 -9.29 14.10
C PRO A 607 38.54 -10.46 14.55
N VAL A 608 39.75 -10.48 14.02
CA VAL A 608 40.83 -11.33 14.45
C VAL A 608 41.03 -11.14 15.95
N GLU A 609 40.61 -12.09 16.77
CA GLU A 609 41.02 -12.15 18.17
C GLU A 609 42.52 -12.29 18.22
N THR A 610 43.20 -11.20 18.52
CA THR A 610 44.58 -11.18 18.91
C THR A 610 44.68 -11.97 20.21
N GLU A 611 45.40 -13.08 20.21
CA GLU A 611 45.80 -13.82 21.42
C GLU A 611 46.41 -12.85 22.44
N LEU A 612 45.64 -12.52 23.46
CA LEU A 612 46.18 -11.89 24.67
C LEU A 612 46.73 -13.01 25.56
N SER A 613 48.06 -13.01 25.63
CA SER A 613 48.87 -13.82 26.50
C SER A 613 48.30 -13.88 27.92
N LEU A 614 48.22 -15.09 28.43
CA LEU A 614 48.02 -15.45 29.84
C LEU A 614 48.96 -14.67 30.76
N ILE A 615 48.45 -13.70 31.48
CA ILE A 615 49.08 -13.15 32.67
C ILE A 615 48.53 -13.94 33.86
N HIS A 616 49.41 -14.74 34.50
CA HIS A 616 49.19 -15.37 35.79
C HIS A 616 48.80 -14.33 36.83
N ILE A 617 47.63 -14.46 37.44
CA ILE A 617 47.29 -13.83 38.71
C ILE A 617 47.22 -14.93 39.76
N SER A 618 48.20 -14.88 40.67
CA SER A 618 48.30 -15.71 41.86
C SER A 618 47.17 -15.43 42.85
N GLU A 619 46.60 -16.48 43.42
CA GLU A 619 45.62 -16.44 44.53
C GLU A 619 46.17 -15.72 45.76
N PRO A 620 45.36 -14.93 46.47
CA PRO A 620 45.66 -14.51 47.83
C PRO A 620 45.13 -15.58 48.83
N THR A 621 46.08 -16.05 49.62
CA THR A 621 45.95 -16.88 50.81
C THR A 621 44.88 -16.33 51.78
N ARG A 622 44.03 -17.22 52.28
CA ARG A 622 43.24 -17.04 53.51
C ARG A 622 44.16 -16.88 54.71
N GLN A 623 43.94 -15.81 55.50
CA GLN A 623 44.22 -15.85 56.94
C GLN A 623 42.98 -15.41 57.69
N ALA A 624 42.71 -16.21 58.71
CA ALA A 624 41.64 -16.07 59.67
C ALA A 624 41.90 -14.88 60.65
N GLU A 625 40.85 -14.12 60.97
CA GLU A 625 40.37 -13.87 62.35
C GLU A 625 38.96 -13.32 62.26
#